data_f9dbda5c2cd89f13bb5433da60dc209e
#
_entry.id   f9dbda5c2cd89f13bb5433da60dc209e
#
_cell.length_a   1.000
_cell.length_b   1.000
_cell.length_c   1.000
_cell.angle_alpha   90.00
_cell.angle_beta   90.00
_cell.angle_gamma   90.00
#
_symmetry.space_group_name_H-M   'P 1'
#
loop_
_entity.id
_entity.type
_entity.pdbx_description
1 polymer ?
#
loop_
_entity_poly.entity_id
_entity_poly.type
_entity_poly.pdbx_seq_one_letter_code
_entity_poly.pdbx_strand_id
1 'polypeptide(L)'
;PVSIGYQEGYIEKGLSGATTAAATAKTVAAANGHFDIEAMGLAFNVNENFSISWQEVEETYDAQSNVAGGTELADVTKESTSIQFAYTMGSMSIKGYQTDTDNPGWDSDAVSNEVTELAVNFAF
;
A
#
# COMPACT_ATOMS: atom_id res chain seq x y z
N PRO A 1 -1.37 -25.01 7.88
CA PRO A 1 -0.17 -24.22 8.20
C PRO A 1 -0.45 -22.74 8.07
N VAL A 2 0.18 -21.93 8.93
CA VAL A 2 0.10 -20.47 8.94
C VAL A 2 1.44 -19.92 8.49
N SER A 3 1.42 -18.88 7.66
CA SER A 3 2.60 -18.11 7.27
C SER A 3 2.41 -16.65 7.70
N ILE A 4 3.45 -16.08 8.29
CA ILE A 4 3.48 -14.68 8.72
C ILE A 4 4.68 -14.04 8.03
N GLY A 5 4.48 -12.87 7.44
CA GLY A 5 5.52 -12.07 6.82
C GLY A 5 5.53 -10.64 7.38
N TYR A 6 6.71 -10.08 7.53
CA TYR A 6 6.93 -8.68 7.86
C TYR A 6 8.09 -8.15 7.03
N GLN A 7 7.96 -6.93 6.53
CA GLN A 7 8.97 -6.25 5.74
C GLN A 7 9.00 -4.77 6.10
N GLU A 8 10.18 -4.21 6.22
CA GLU A 8 10.44 -2.78 6.27
C GLU A 8 11.18 -2.34 5.02
N GLY A 9 10.93 -1.14 4.56
CA GLY A 9 11.59 -0.54 3.41
C GLY A 9 11.78 0.97 3.60
N TYR A 10 12.80 1.50 2.94
CA TYR A 10 13.10 2.92 2.92
C TYR A 10 13.42 3.32 1.49
N ILE A 11 12.79 4.39 1.00
CA ILE A 11 13.05 4.93 -0.33
C ILE A 11 13.29 6.43 -0.21
N GLU A 12 14.52 6.85 -0.46
CA GLU A 12 14.83 8.27 -0.56
C GLU A 12 14.38 8.81 -1.92
N LYS A 13 13.51 9.79 -1.90
CA LYS A 13 13.16 10.56 -3.07
C LYS A 13 14.22 11.64 -3.24
N GLY A 14 15.19 11.39 -4.10
CA GLY A 14 16.35 12.25 -4.29
C GLY A 14 16.00 13.72 -4.39
N LEU A 15 16.92 14.58 -3.96
CA LEU A 15 16.80 16.04 -3.97
C LEU A 15 16.49 16.53 -5.40
N SER A 16 15.24 16.77 -5.68
CA SER A 16 14.84 17.56 -6.83
C SER A 16 15.36 18.97 -6.57
N GLY A 17 16.16 19.52 -7.49
CA GLY A 17 16.78 20.84 -7.32
C GLY A 17 15.76 21.86 -6.83
N ALA A 18 16.19 22.75 -5.95
CA ALA A 18 15.38 23.74 -5.25
C ALA A 18 14.34 24.39 -6.18
N THR A 19 13.14 23.91 -6.14
CA THR A 19 12.01 24.61 -6.73
C THR A 19 11.54 25.64 -5.70
N THR A 20 11.49 26.90 -6.09
CA THR A 20 10.99 28.00 -5.26
C THR A 20 9.47 27.91 -4.97
N ALA A 21 8.82 26.87 -5.44
CA ALA A 21 7.43 26.61 -5.17
C ALA A 21 7.28 25.96 -3.79
N ALA A 22 6.59 26.62 -2.88
CA ALA A 22 6.18 26.04 -1.61
C ALA A 22 5.33 24.79 -1.91
N ALA A 23 5.82 23.61 -1.54
CA ALA A 23 4.98 22.42 -1.52
C ALA A 23 3.85 22.65 -0.51
N THR A 24 2.62 22.48 -0.93
CA THR A 24 1.49 22.44 0.00
C THR A 24 1.36 21.02 0.53
N ALA A 25 0.89 20.84 1.76
CA ALA A 25 0.70 19.54 2.41
C ALA A 25 -0.16 18.55 1.57
N LYS A 26 -0.83 19.01 0.53
CA LYS A 26 -1.69 18.23 -0.38
C LYS A 26 -0.97 17.67 -1.62
N THR A 27 0.22 18.11 -1.92
CA THR A 27 0.97 17.69 -3.11
C THR A 27 2.34 17.15 -2.73
N VAL A 28 2.34 16.07 -1.99
CA VAL A 28 3.52 15.35 -1.52
C VAL A 28 4.48 15.01 -2.66
N ALA A 29 3.96 14.78 -3.87
CA ALA A 29 4.78 14.50 -5.05
C ALA A 29 5.78 15.62 -5.43
N ALA A 30 5.59 16.85 -4.96
CA ALA A 30 6.46 17.99 -5.26
C ALA A 30 7.49 18.29 -4.15
N ALA A 31 7.34 17.72 -2.97
CA ALA A 31 8.27 17.92 -1.85
C ALA A 31 9.48 16.99 -1.92
N ASN A 32 10.60 17.41 -1.35
CA ASN A 32 11.69 16.53 -1.00
C ASN A 32 11.24 15.65 0.17
N GLY A 33 11.82 14.47 0.32
CA GLY A 33 11.48 13.59 1.43
C GLY A 33 11.85 12.16 1.16
N HIS A 34 11.36 11.28 1.99
CA HIS A 34 11.54 9.84 1.86
C HIS A 34 10.24 9.10 2.17
N PHE A 35 10.21 7.84 1.77
CA PHE A 35 9.14 6.91 2.12
C PHE A 35 9.69 5.90 3.11
N ASP A 36 8.99 5.75 4.22
CA ASP A 36 9.10 4.62 5.11
C ASP A 36 7.97 3.65 4.80
N ILE A 37 8.32 2.40 4.58
CA ILE A 37 7.39 1.36 4.15
C ILE A 37 7.42 0.24 5.18
N GLU A 38 6.24 -0.08 5.70
CA GLU A 38 6.03 -1.26 6.53
C GLU A 38 4.98 -2.15 5.86
N ALA A 39 5.27 -3.44 5.78
CA ALA A 39 4.33 -4.41 5.25
C ALA A 39 4.22 -5.62 6.18
N MET A 40 3.00 -6.01 6.48
CA MET A 40 2.67 -7.19 7.27
C MET A 40 1.70 -8.08 6.50
N GLY A 41 1.91 -9.38 6.57
CA GLY A 41 1.06 -10.35 5.91
C GLY A 41 0.86 -11.61 6.74
N LEU A 42 -0.35 -12.17 6.62
CA LEU A 42 -0.75 -13.42 7.23
C LEU A 42 -1.43 -14.28 6.17
N ALA A 43 -1.00 -15.52 6.03
CA ALA A 43 -1.64 -16.49 5.15
C ALA A 43 -1.96 -17.78 5.90
N PHE A 44 -3.13 -18.33 5.63
CA PHE A 44 -3.64 -19.53 6.26
C PHE A 44 -4.23 -20.50 5.24
N ASN A 45 -3.72 -21.74 5.20
CA ASN A 45 -4.34 -22.81 4.45
C ASN A 45 -5.36 -23.52 5.34
N VAL A 46 -6.63 -23.24 5.08
CA VAL A 46 -7.76 -23.83 5.84
C VAL A 46 -7.82 -25.35 5.60
N ASN A 47 -7.62 -25.77 4.34
CA ASN A 47 -7.49 -27.17 3.93
C ASN A 47 -6.73 -27.25 2.59
N GLU A 48 -6.66 -28.45 1.98
CA GLU A 48 -5.95 -28.68 0.70
C GLU A 48 -6.51 -27.84 -0.47
N ASN A 49 -7.75 -27.41 -0.38
CA ASN A 49 -8.45 -26.73 -1.47
C ASN A 49 -8.74 -25.27 -1.19
N PHE A 50 -8.57 -24.78 0.04
CA PHE A 50 -8.94 -23.44 0.44
C PHE A 50 -7.87 -22.74 1.25
N SER A 51 -7.48 -21.57 0.78
CA SER A 51 -6.56 -20.66 1.49
C SER A 51 -7.14 -19.25 1.56
N ILE A 52 -6.75 -18.53 2.60
CA ILE A 52 -7.06 -17.12 2.80
C ILE A 52 -5.78 -16.41 3.24
N SER A 53 -5.63 -15.16 2.81
CA SER A 53 -4.54 -14.29 3.26
C SER A 53 -5.04 -12.87 3.49
N TRP A 54 -4.33 -12.21 4.39
CA TRP A 54 -4.48 -10.79 4.69
C TRP A 54 -3.12 -10.12 4.60
N GLN A 55 -3.11 -8.89 4.12
CA GLN A 55 -1.92 -8.06 4.03
C GLN A 55 -2.28 -6.62 4.33
N GLU A 56 -1.40 -5.94 5.03
CA GLU A 56 -1.42 -4.49 5.25
C GLU A 56 -0.07 -3.92 4.84
N VAL A 57 -0.11 -2.81 4.14
CA VAL A 57 1.06 -2.04 3.73
C VAL A 57 0.81 -0.59 4.09
N GLU A 58 1.67 -0.06 4.95
CA GLU A 58 1.74 1.35 5.30
C GLU A 58 2.95 1.97 4.59
N GLU A 59 2.71 3.06 3.87
CA GLU A 59 3.75 3.85 3.22
C GLU A 59 3.65 5.28 3.74
N THR A 60 4.51 5.65 4.66
CA THR A 60 4.57 7.02 5.19
C THR A 60 5.51 7.85 4.35
N TYR A 61 5.00 8.94 3.82
CA TYR A 61 5.81 9.96 3.18
C TYR A 61 6.17 11.04 4.18
N ASP A 62 7.45 11.07 4.57
CA ASP A 62 8.06 12.13 5.37
C ASP A 62 8.45 13.27 4.42
N ALA A 63 7.61 14.29 4.39
CA ALA A 63 7.72 15.41 3.47
C ALA A 63 8.57 16.53 4.08
N GLN A 64 9.77 16.72 3.55
CA GLN A 64 10.70 17.75 4.00
C GLN A 64 10.45 19.10 3.33
N SER A 65 10.79 20.18 4.03
CA SER A 65 10.75 21.53 3.43
C SER A 65 11.71 21.65 2.25
N ASN A 66 11.25 22.18 1.12
CA ASN A 66 12.09 22.49 -0.03
C ASN A 66 12.98 23.73 0.18
N VAL A 67 12.85 24.41 1.31
CA VAL A 67 13.58 25.65 1.64
C VAL A 67 14.42 25.40 2.90
N ALA A 68 15.70 25.73 2.86
CA ALA A 68 16.56 25.61 4.03
C ALA A 68 16.00 26.45 5.19
N GLY A 69 15.79 25.82 6.34
CA GLY A 69 15.17 26.43 7.53
C GLY A 69 13.65 26.69 7.40
N GLY A 70 13.01 26.12 6.38
CA GLY A 70 11.56 26.16 6.22
C GLY A 70 10.84 25.27 7.25
N THR A 71 9.54 25.47 7.39
CA THR A 71 8.70 24.63 8.24
C THR A 71 8.56 23.24 7.60
N GLU A 72 8.78 22.21 8.39
CA GLU A 72 8.52 20.84 8.02
C GLU A 72 7.04 20.64 7.67
N LEU A 73 6.78 19.84 6.64
CA LEU A 73 5.42 19.50 6.23
C LEU A 73 4.95 18.29 7.05
N ALA A 74 3.65 18.18 7.22
CA ALA A 74 3.08 17.01 7.89
C ALA A 74 3.26 15.77 7.04
N ASP A 75 3.64 14.66 7.68
CA ASP A 75 3.73 13.36 7.06
C ASP A 75 2.35 12.86 6.67
N VAL A 76 2.29 12.10 5.59
CA VAL A 76 1.07 11.45 5.15
C VAL A 76 1.33 9.96 4.94
N THR A 77 0.55 9.14 5.63
CA THR A 77 0.58 7.69 5.48
C THR A 77 -0.51 7.24 4.52
N LYS A 78 -0.10 6.56 3.46
CA LYS A 78 -0.98 5.77 2.61
C LYS A 78 -1.04 4.36 3.20
N GLU A 79 -2.25 3.90 3.53
CA GLU A 79 -2.50 2.56 4.02
C GLU A 79 -3.23 1.73 2.97
N SER A 80 -2.78 0.50 2.75
CA SER A 80 -3.43 -0.44 1.85
C SER A 80 -3.64 -1.76 2.55
N THR A 81 -4.90 -2.12 2.80
CA THR A 81 -5.28 -3.40 3.39
C THR A 81 -5.90 -4.29 2.33
N SER A 82 -5.45 -5.53 2.26
CA SER A 82 -5.97 -6.53 1.31
C SER A 82 -6.37 -7.81 2.02
N ILE A 83 -7.52 -8.36 1.63
CA ILE A 83 -7.91 -9.73 1.95
C ILE A 83 -8.04 -10.53 0.65
N GLN A 84 -7.53 -11.75 0.64
CA GLN A 84 -7.52 -12.60 -0.55
C GLN A 84 -7.94 -14.01 -0.17
N PHE A 85 -8.59 -14.71 -1.11
CA PHE A 85 -8.86 -16.14 -0.95
C PHE A 85 -8.62 -16.88 -2.28
N ALA A 86 -8.33 -18.18 -2.15
CA ALA A 86 -8.25 -19.09 -3.27
C ALA A 86 -8.93 -20.42 -2.90
N TYR A 87 -9.79 -20.90 -3.80
CA TYR A 87 -10.47 -22.18 -3.66
C TYR A 87 -10.31 -23.00 -4.93
N THR A 88 -9.95 -24.27 -4.80
CA THR A 88 -9.75 -25.19 -5.94
C THR A 88 -10.63 -26.42 -5.75
N MET A 89 -11.39 -26.80 -6.78
CA MET A 89 -12.22 -27.99 -6.77
C MET A 89 -12.10 -28.72 -8.12
N GLY A 90 -11.33 -29.79 -8.15
CA GLY A 90 -11.05 -30.53 -9.37
C GLY A 90 -10.34 -29.63 -10.41
N SER A 91 -10.94 -29.45 -11.58
CA SER A 91 -10.43 -28.59 -12.65
C SER A 91 -10.87 -27.12 -12.56
N MET A 92 -11.63 -26.73 -11.52
CA MET A 92 -12.08 -25.36 -11.28
C MET A 92 -11.25 -24.70 -10.19
N SER A 93 -10.89 -23.45 -10.39
CA SER A 93 -10.34 -22.59 -9.32
C SER A 93 -11.09 -21.25 -9.27
N ILE A 94 -11.37 -20.80 -8.05
CA ILE A 94 -11.97 -19.50 -7.76
C ILE A 94 -10.96 -18.73 -6.92
N LYS A 95 -10.67 -17.49 -7.32
CA LYS A 95 -9.81 -16.57 -6.57
C LYS A 95 -10.52 -15.24 -6.44
N GLY A 96 -10.40 -14.61 -5.30
CA GLY A 96 -10.91 -13.27 -5.10
C GLY A 96 -10.02 -12.47 -4.16
N TYR A 97 -10.07 -11.16 -4.34
CA TYR A 97 -9.47 -10.23 -3.38
C TYR A 97 -10.32 -8.97 -3.25
N GLN A 98 -10.18 -8.33 -2.12
CA GLN A 98 -10.62 -6.96 -1.88
C GLN A 98 -9.44 -6.19 -1.32
N THR A 99 -9.22 -5.00 -1.83
CA THR A 99 -8.19 -4.07 -1.36
C THR A 99 -8.85 -2.73 -1.08
N ASP A 100 -8.62 -2.20 0.10
CA ASP A 100 -8.92 -0.83 0.50
C ASP A 100 -7.64 -0.02 0.57
N THR A 101 -7.67 1.22 0.10
CA THR A 101 -6.53 2.13 0.15
C THR A 101 -6.97 3.49 0.67
N ASP A 102 -6.43 3.88 1.80
CA ASP A 102 -6.59 5.21 2.38
C ASP A 102 -5.45 6.13 1.94
N ASN A 103 -5.76 7.43 1.83
CA ASN A 103 -4.83 8.48 1.38
C ASN A 103 -4.09 8.11 0.07
N PRO A 104 -4.82 7.68 -1.01
CA PRO A 104 -4.17 7.31 -2.26
C PRO A 104 -3.38 8.49 -2.81
N GLY A 105 -2.14 8.21 -3.23
CA GLY A 105 -1.22 9.26 -3.69
C GLY A 105 -0.62 10.10 -2.56
N TRP A 106 -0.72 9.65 -1.31
CA TRP A 106 -0.31 10.39 -0.10
C TRP A 106 -1.00 11.77 -0.01
N ASP A 107 -2.28 11.80 -0.34
CA ASP A 107 -3.15 12.96 -0.21
C ASP A 107 -4.17 12.69 0.91
N SER A 108 -4.03 13.39 2.03
CA SER A 108 -4.91 13.23 3.21
C SER A 108 -6.36 13.68 2.97
N ASP A 109 -6.62 14.39 1.88
CA ASP A 109 -7.96 14.80 1.48
C ASP A 109 -8.54 13.87 0.38
N ALA A 110 -7.75 12.91 -0.11
CA ALA A 110 -8.22 11.98 -1.13
C ALA A 110 -9.26 11.02 -0.56
N VAL A 111 -10.23 10.68 -1.39
CA VAL A 111 -11.23 9.67 -1.05
C VAL A 111 -10.55 8.30 -1.10
N SER A 112 -10.79 7.48 -0.08
CA SER A 112 -10.35 6.09 -0.03
C SER A 112 -10.83 5.32 -1.26
N ASN A 113 -10.01 4.41 -1.73
CA ASN A 113 -10.28 3.61 -2.93
C ASN A 113 -10.45 2.13 -2.56
N GLU A 114 -11.54 1.53 -3.00
CA GLU A 114 -11.81 0.10 -2.82
C GLU A 114 -11.78 -0.60 -4.19
N VAL A 115 -11.10 -1.74 -4.26
CA VAL A 115 -11.07 -2.62 -5.43
C VAL A 115 -11.45 -4.02 -5.00
N THR A 116 -12.42 -4.62 -5.69
CA THR A 116 -12.81 -6.01 -5.51
C THR A 116 -12.71 -6.75 -6.84
N GLU A 117 -12.07 -7.91 -6.84
CA GLU A 117 -11.98 -8.78 -8.01
C GLU A 117 -12.35 -10.22 -7.66
N LEU A 118 -13.04 -10.88 -8.58
CA LEU A 118 -13.35 -12.30 -8.52
C LEU A 118 -12.99 -12.95 -9.87
N ALA A 119 -12.15 -13.97 -9.84
CA ALA A 119 -11.75 -14.74 -11.00
C ALA A 119 -12.17 -16.22 -10.86
N VAL A 120 -12.75 -16.78 -11.92
CA VAL A 120 -13.10 -18.21 -12.02
C VAL A 120 -12.36 -18.80 -13.22
N ASN A 121 -11.60 -19.86 -12.99
CA ASN A 121 -10.81 -20.53 -14.01
C ASN A 121 -11.21 -22.00 -14.12
N PHE A 122 -11.23 -22.52 -15.34
CA PHE A 122 -11.47 -23.93 -15.64
C PHE A 122 -10.29 -24.49 -16.44
N ALA A 123 -9.78 -25.66 -16.04
CA ALA A 123 -8.80 -26.42 -16.81
C ALA A 123 -9.53 -27.56 -17.57
N PHE A 124 -9.25 -27.72 -18.85
CA PHE A 124 -9.86 -28.76 -19.73
C PHE A 124 -8.80 -29.76 -20.17
#